data_1ae07e2e0112b63695d5eac0eef74be0
#
_entry.id   1ae07e2e0112b63695d5eac0eef74be0
#
_cell.length_a   1.000
_cell.length_b   1.000
_cell.length_c   1.000
_cell.angle_alpha   90.00
_cell.angle_beta   90.00
_cell.angle_gamma   90.00
#
_symmetry.space_group_name_H-M   'P 1'
#
loop_
_entity.id
_entity.type
_entity.pdbx_description
1 polymer ?
#
loop_
_entity_poly.entity_id
_entity_poly.type
_entity_poly.pdbx_seq_one_letter_code
_entity_poly.pdbx_strand_id
1 'polypeptide(L)'
;MKKGSFFKTQKLFFLTALIIFLVFIDQISKYLIEANFNLYESVNMLPYLNFTFIKNFGGAFNLFNDASLELGLIFILIVSLICLYLLLVIFTNLVFKEILFKERVFWCLVLAGGLGNLLDRIIRGYVVDFIDITFNPYVF
;
A
#
# COMPACT_ATOMS: atom_id res chain seq x y z
N MET A 1 5.93 35.77 17.69
CA MET A 1 6.32 34.39 17.29
C MET A 1 5.12 33.66 16.69
N LYS A 2 5.29 33.09 15.53
CA LYS A 2 4.32 32.76 14.47
C LYS A 2 3.44 31.54 14.80
N LYS A 3 2.22 31.72 15.32
CA LYS A 3 1.23 30.63 15.49
C LYS A 3 1.03 29.79 14.20
N GLY A 4 1.10 30.37 13.02
CA GLY A 4 0.92 29.64 11.74
C GLY A 4 2.04 28.65 11.41
N SER A 5 3.29 28.88 11.84
CA SER A 5 4.40 27.95 11.62
C SER A 5 4.28 26.70 12.49
N PHE A 6 3.86 26.84 13.73
CA PHE A 6 3.67 25.75 14.69
C PHE A 6 2.56 24.78 14.24
N PHE A 7 1.40 25.32 13.83
CA PHE A 7 0.30 24.49 13.29
C PHE A 7 0.68 23.75 12.01
N LYS A 8 1.50 24.35 11.15
CA LYS A 8 2.01 23.71 9.94
C LYS A 8 2.90 22.52 10.29
N THR A 9 3.82 22.69 11.24
CA THR A 9 4.73 21.63 11.71
C THR A 9 3.97 20.46 12.34
N GLN A 10 2.97 20.73 13.18
CA GLN A 10 2.13 19.67 13.77
C GLN A 10 1.37 18.84 12.73
N LYS A 11 0.81 19.50 11.71
CA LYS A 11 0.11 18.79 10.61
C LYS A 11 1.06 17.91 9.81
N LEU A 12 2.26 18.39 9.50
CA LEU A 12 3.27 17.60 8.79
C LEU A 12 3.73 16.40 9.62
N PHE A 13 3.97 16.60 10.91
CA PHE A 13 4.31 15.50 11.83
C PHE A 13 3.21 14.44 11.87
N PHE A 14 1.95 14.86 11.98
CA PHE A 14 0.81 13.94 11.96
C PHE A 14 0.75 13.13 10.66
N LEU A 15 0.90 13.76 9.48
CA LEU A 15 0.87 13.06 8.19
C LEU A 15 2.01 12.04 8.08
N THR A 16 3.21 12.40 8.51
CA THR A 16 4.36 11.48 8.53
C THR A 16 4.12 10.30 9.46
N ALA A 17 3.65 10.55 10.68
CA ALA A 17 3.34 9.51 11.65
C ALA A 17 2.23 8.57 11.13
N LEU A 18 1.22 9.12 10.47
CA LEU A 18 0.13 8.35 9.85
C LEU A 18 0.67 7.41 8.76
N ILE A 19 1.53 7.90 7.85
CA ILE A 19 2.11 7.06 6.79
C ILE A 19 2.94 5.93 7.40
N ILE A 20 3.82 6.23 8.36
CA ILE A 20 4.66 5.22 9.03
C ILE A 20 3.78 4.16 9.71
N PHE A 21 2.75 4.59 10.43
CA PHE A 21 1.83 3.70 11.13
C PHE A 21 1.07 2.77 10.16
N LEU A 22 0.58 3.31 9.04
CA LEU A 22 -0.14 2.53 8.03
C LEU A 22 0.77 1.52 7.33
N VAL A 23 1.98 1.91 6.95
CA VAL A 23 2.98 0.99 6.37
C VAL A 23 3.35 -0.10 7.37
N PHE A 24 3.49 0.25 8.65
CA PHE A 24 3.79 -0.72 9.71
C PHE A 24 2.67 -1.76 9.87
N ILE A 25 1.41 -1.33 9.89
CA ILE A 25 0.26 -2.24 9.95
C ILE A 25 0.19 -3.12 8.69
N ASP A 26 0.39 -2.56 7.50
CA ASP A 26 0.43 -3.30 6.24
C ASP A 26 1.50 -4.41 6.32
N GLN A 27 2.71 -4.09 6.71
CA GLN A 27 3.82 -5.06 6.79
C GLN A 27 3.61 -6.12 7.88
N ILE A 28 3.02 -5.75 9.04
CA ILE A 28 2.68 -6.74 10.08
C ILE A 28 1.59 -7.69 9.59
N SER A 29 0.51 -7.17 8.99
CA SER A 29 -0.57 -8.03 8.48
C SER A 29 -0.07 -9.01 7.44
N LYS A 30 0.77 -8.57 6.51
CA LYS A 30 1.40 -9.42 5.49
C LYS A 30 2.35 -10.47 6.08
N TYR A 31 3.15 -10.08 7.07
CA TYR A 31 4.00 -11.01 7.81
C TYR A 31 3.19 -12.10 8.52
N LEU A 32 2.09 -11.72 9.19
CA LEU A 32 1.22 -12.68 9.87
C LEU A 32 0.56 -13.66 8.90
N ILE A 33 0.14 -13.20 7.74
CA ILE A 33 -0.40 -14.08 6.69
C ILE A 33 0.67 -15.05 6.21
N GLU A 34 1.86 -14.55 5.85
CA GLU A 34 2.96 -15.38 5.37
C GLU A 34 3.47 -16.41 6.40
N ALA A 35 3.37 -16.07 7.70
CA ALA A 35 3.80 -16.94 8.80
C ALA A 35 2.77 -18.02 9.17
N ASN A 36 1.47 -17.81 8.92
CA ASN A 36 0.39 -18.68 9.39
C ASN A 36 -0.39 -19.38 8.28
N PHE A 37 -0.20 -19.01 7.01
CA PHE A 37 -0.91 -19.59 5.87
C PHE A 37 0.06 -20.28 4.92
N ASN A 38 -0.32 -21.43 4.42
CA ASN A 38 0.34 -22.03 3.26
C ASN A 38 -0.02 -21.26 1.98
N LEU A 39 0.86 -21.31 0.98
CA LEU A 39 0.59 -20.67 -0.31
C LEU A 39 -0.72 -21.21 -0.91
N TYR A 40 -1.63 -20.31 -1.31
CA TYR A 40 -3.00 -20.56 -1.79
C TYR A 40 -3.97 -21.08 -0.73
N GLU A 41 -3.57 -21.15 0.52
CA GLU A 41 -4.52 -21.46 1.60
C GLU A 41 -5.51 -20.30 1.76
N SER A 42 -6.80 -20.66 1.87
CA SER A 42 -7.91 -19.73 2.00
C SER A 42 -8.72 -20.02 3.23
N VAL A 43 -8.99 -19.00 4.04
CA VAL A 43 -9.87 -19.07 5.22
C VAL A 43 -11.01 -18.10 5.05
N ASN A 44 -12.24 -18.60 5.15
CA ASN A 44 -13.44 -17.78 5.06
C ASN A 44 -13.59 -16.95 6.34
N MET A 45 -13.62 -15.62 6.20
CA MET A 45 -13.78 -14.65 7.30
C MET A 45 -15.23 -14.15 7.37
N LEU A 46 -15.84 -13.88 6.22
CA LEU A 46 -17.22 -13.40 6.05
C LEU A 46 -17.79 -13.97 4.75
N PRO A 47 -19.14 -13.96 4.53
CA PRO A 47 -19.77 -14.56 3.35
C PRO A 47 -19.20 -14.17 1.99
N TYR A 48 -18.53 -13.01 1.90
CA TYR A 48 -17.94 -12.49 0.65
C TYR A 48 -16.45 -12.13 0.81
N LEU A 49 -15.82 -12.45 1.96
CA LEU A 49 -14.44 -12.09 2.27
C LEU A 49 -13.69 -13.31 2.77
N ASN A 50 -12.65 -13.68 2.04
CA ASN A 50 -11.67 -14.68 2.47
C ASN A 50 -10.31 -14.02 2.74
N PHE A 51 -9.51 -14.66 3.58
CA PHE A 51 -8.08 -14.42 3.61
C PHE A 51 -7.40 -15.56 2.87
N THR A 52 -6.78 -15.23 1.72
CA THR A 52 -6.11 -16.19 0.84
C THR A 52 -4.67 -15.75 0.63
N PHE A 53 -3.69 -16.57 1.01
CA PHE A 53 -2.28 -16.19 0.81
C PHE A 53 -1.88 -16.37 -0.65
N ILE A 54 -1.56 -15.26 -1.33
CA ILE A 54 -1.10 -15.23 -2.72
C ILE A 54 0.20 -14.43 -2.81
N LYS A 55 1.19 -14.97 -3.55
CA LYS A 55 2.42 -14.23 -3.93
C LYS A 55 2.20 -13.57 -5.29
N ASN A 56 2.09 -12.25 -5.28
CA ASN A 56 1.87 -11.45 -6.49
C ASN A 56 3.21 -10.91 -7.03
N PHE A 57 3.69 -11.52 -8.10
CA PHE A 57 4.91 -11.09 -8.79
C PHE A 57 4.67 -10.00 -9.84
N GLY A 58 3.43 -9.85 -10.30
CA GLY A 58 3.02 -8.88 -11.31
C GLY A 58 2.30 -7.66 -10.76
N GLY A 59 1.53 -7.01 -11.62
CA GLY A 59 0.69 -5.85 -11.27
C GLY A 59 -0.58 -6.20 -10.51
N ALA A 60 -1.55 -5.30 -10.56
CA ALA A 60 -2.85 -5.50 -9.94
C ALA A 60 -3.53 -6.79 -10.43
N PHE A 61 -4.20 -7.49 -9.54
CA PHE A 61 -4.97 -8.71 -9.81
C PHE A 61 -4.15 -9.87 -10.41
N ASN A 62 -2.85 -9.94 -10.10
CA ASN A 62 -2.00 -11.05 -10.54
C ASN A 62 -1.89 -11.22 -12.08
N LEU A 63 -2.14 -10.13 -12.83
CA LEU A 63 -2.23 -10.15 -14.30
C LEU A 63 -0.93 -10.57 -15.01
N PHE A 64 0.22 -10.59 -14.31
CA PHE A 64 1.53 -10.89 -14.86
C PHE A 64 2.30 -11.85 -13.94
N ASN A 65 1.65 -12.94 -13.52
CA ASN A 65 2.24 -13.90 -12.57
C ASN A 65 3.51 -14.60 -13.10
N ASP A 66 3.63 -14.71 -14.43
CA ASP A 66 4.81 -15.23 -15.11
C ASP A 66 5.80 -14.11 -15.52
N ALA A 67 5.73 -12.96 -14.82
CA ALA A 67 6.51 -11.79 -15.15
C ALA A 67 8.01 -12.09 -15.05
N SER A 68 8.75 -11.78 -16.13
CA SER A 68 10.20 -11.77 -16.13
C SER A 68 10.73 -10.76 -15.09
N LEU A 69 11.99 -10.93 -14.64
CA LEU A 69 12.69 -9.95 -13.78
C LEU A 69 12.59 -8.51 -14.29
N GLU A 70 12.58 -8.32 -15.61
CA GLU A 70 12.45 -7.01 -16.26
C GLU A 70 11.10 -6.34 -15.96
N LEU A 71 10.00 -7.10 -16.03
CA LEU A 71 8.67 -6.58 -15.68
C LEU A 71 8.58 -6.22 -14.20
N GLY A 72 9.16 -7.03 -13.31
CA GLY A 72 9.26 -6.71 -11.90
C GLY A 72 9.97 -5.38 -11.62
N LEU A 73 11.08 -5.12 -12.28
CA LEU A 73 11.83 -3.86 -12.18
C LEU A 73 11.01 -2.66 -12.73
N ILE A 74 10.28 -2.85 -13.82
CA ILE A 74 9.40 -1.82 -14.39
C ILE A 74 8.31 -1.46 -13.38
N PHE A 75 7.68 -2.44 -12.71
CA PHE A 75 6.69 -2.18 -11.66
C PHE A 75 7.28 -1.42 -10.47
N ILE A 76 8.48 -1.79 -10.01
CA ILE A 76 9.19 -1.07 -8.95
C ILE A 76 9.40 0.39 -9.36
N LEU A 77 9.86 0.64 -10.58
CA LEU A 77 10.09 1.99 -11.09
C LEU A 77 8.80 2.81 -11.13
N ILE A 78 7.73 2.27 -11.72
CA ILE A 78 6.43 2.95 -11.83
C ILE A 78 5.89 3.30 -10.44
N VAL A 79 5.86 2.33 -9.52
CA VAL A 79 5.34 2.56 -8.16
C VAL A 79 6.20 3.56 -7.41
N SER A 80 7.53 3.53 -7.58
CA SER A 80 8.45 4.50 -6.97
C SER A 80 8.16 5.93 -7.45
N LEU A 81 7.93 6.13 -8.76
CA LEU A 81 7.58 7.43 -9.34
C LEU A 81 6.21 7.93 -8.81
N ILE A 82 5.23 7.05 -8.71
CA ILE A 82 3.92 7.39 -8.12
C ILE A 82 4.08 7.79 -6.64
N CYS A 83 4.84 7.03 -5.85
CA CYS A 83 5.10 7.36 -4.45
C CYS A 83 5.83 8.72 -4.32
N LEU A 84 6.82 8.99 -5.17
CA LEU A 84 7.50 10.29 -5.19
C LEU A 84 6.54 11.43 -5.53
N TYR A 85 5.69 11.26 -6.54
CA TYR A 85 4.65 12.23 -6.90
C TYR A 85 3.71 12.50 -5.71
N LEU A 86 3.23 11.45 -5.04
CA LEU A 86 2.34 11.58 -3.88
C LEU A 86 3.04 12.28 -2.69
N LEU A 87 4.33 12.02 -2.46
CA LEU A 87 5.11 12.76 -1.46
C LEU A 87 5.12 14.26 -1.77
N LEU A 88 5.33 14.64 -3.03
CA LEU A 88 5.27 16.06 -3.43
C LEU A 88 3.87 16.65 -3.21
N VAL A 89 2.80 15.93 -3.53
CA VAL A 89 1.41 16.36 -3.29
C VAL A 89 1.13 16.56 -1.80
N ILE A 90 1.56 15.63 -0.95
CA ILE A 90 1.25 15.62 0.49
C ILE A 90 2.04 16.72 1.23
N PHE A 91 3.33 16.83 0.98
CA PHE A 91 4.25 17.63 1.79
C PHE A 91 4.58 19.01 1.21
N THR A 92 4.21 19.26 -0.06
CA THR A 92 4.52 20.54 -0.72
C THR A 92 3.26 21.17 -1.32
N ASN A 93 3.40 22.40 -1.82
CA ASN A 93 2.38 23.05 -2.66
C ASN A 93 2.89 23.17 -4.13
N LEU A 94 3.86 22.35 -4.52
CA LEU A 94 4.44 22.39 -5.87
C LEU A 94 3.47 21.88 -6.94
N VAL A 95 2.69 20.87 -6.61
CA VAL A 95 1.74 20.23 -7.54
C VAL A 95 0.40 20.96 -7.54
N PHE A 96 -0.11 21.27 -6.34
CA PHE A 96 -1.36 22.00 -6.16
C PHE A 96 -1.14 23.21 -5.26
N LYS A 97 -1.64 24.38 -5.65
CA LYS A 97 -1.47 25.63 -4.88
C LYS A 97 -2.19 25.57 -3.54
N GLU A 98 -3.38 24.99 -3.52
CA GLU A 98 -4.19 24.84 -2.30
C GLU A 98 -4.78 23.42 -2.26
N ILE A 99 -4.34 22.63 -1.29
CA ILE A 99 -4.87 21.31 -1.00
C ILE A 99 -5.33 21.28 0.46
N LEU A 100 -6.54 20.81 0.69
CA LEU A 100 -7.12 20.74 2.03
C LEU A 100 -6.42 19.65 2.86
N PHE A 101 -6.38 19.85 4.17
CA PHE A 101 -5.75 18.87 5.07
C PHE A 101 -6.36 17.46 4.97
N LYS A 102 -7.69 17.38 4.83
CA LYS A 102 -8.41 16.10 4.61
C LYS A 102 -7.98 15.37 3.34
N GLU A 103 -7.70 16.12 2.27
CA GLU A 103 -7.22 15.56 1.01
C GLU A 103 -5.79 15.03 1.15
N ARG A 104 -4.92 15.73 1.91
CA ARG A 104 -3.59 15.21 2.25
C ARG A 104 -3.66 13.92 3.05
N VAL A 105 -4.60 13.79 3.99
CA VAL A 105 -4.84 12.55 4.75
C VAL A 105 -5.26 11.42 3.80
N PHE A 106 -6.16 11.68 2.85
CA PHE A 106 -6.55 10.70 1.83
C PHE A 106 -5.34 10.23 1.01
N TRP A 107 -4.52 11.15 0.53
CA TRP A 107 -3.31 10.80 -0.22
C TRP A 107 -2.28 10.03 0.62
N CYS A 108 -2.23 10.23 1.94
CA CYS A 108 -1.41 9.41 2.84
C CYS A 108 -1.84 7.94 2.84
N LEU A 109 -3.14 7.64 2.78
CA LEU A 109 -3.65 6.26 2.69
C LEU A 109 -3.16 5.59 1.40
N VAL A 110 -3.29 6.29 0.26
CA VAL A 110 -2.83 5.79 -1.05
C VAL A 110 -1.32 5.59 -1.06
N LEU A 111 -0.57 6.57 -0.55
CA LEU A 111 0.90 6.50 -0.47
C LEU A 111 1.36 5.34 0.42
N ALA A 112 0.73 5.14 1.57
CA ALA A 112 1.10 4.06 2.49
C ALA A 112 0.92 2.67 1.84
N GLY A 113 -0.18 2.45 1.12
CA GLY A 113 -0.40 1.21 0.36
C GLY A 113 0.64 1.01 -0.75
N GLY A 114 0.98 2.09 -1.49
CA GLY A 114 2.04 2.04 -2.50
C GLY A 114 3.42 1.71 -1.90
N LEU A 115 3.77 2.35 -0.78
CA LEU A 115 5.03 2.09 -0.07
C LEU A 115 5.08 0.67 0.51
N GLY A 116 3.98 0.16 1.06
CA GLY A 116 3.89 -1.22 1.55
C GLY A 116 4.19 -2.24 0.45
N ASN A 117 3.53 -2.08 -0.71
CA ASN A 117 3.77 -2.93 -1.88
C ASN A 117 5.16 -2.75 -2.49
N LEU A 118 5.74 -1.56 -2.42
CA LEU A 118 7.10 -1.31 -2.87
C LEU A 118 8.12 -2.01 -1.96
N LEU A 119 7.93 -1.93 -0.64
CA LEU A 119 8.76 -2.64 0.34
C LEU A 119 8.73 -4.14 0.13
N ASP A 120 7.55 -4.71 -0.10
CA ASP A 120 7.40 -6.13 -0.40
C ASP A 120 8.25 -6.55 -1.61
N ARG A 121 8.16 -5.81 -2.71
CA ARG A 121 8.94 -6.12 -3.92
C ARG A 121 10.44 -5.99 -3.71
N ILE A 122 10.89 -5.01 -2.94
CA ILE A 122 12.32 -4.82 -2.65
C ILE A 122 12.86 -5.92 -1.73
N ILE A 123 12.09 -6.32 -0.71
CA ILE A 123 12.55 -7.23 0.34
C ILE A 123 12.29 -8.68 -0.05
N ARG A 124 11.09 -8.99 -0.59
CA ARG A 124 10.61 -10.35 -0.86
C ARG A 124 10.65 -10.73 -2.33
N GLY A 125 10.71 -9.76 -3.23
CA GLY A 125 10.57 -9.97 -4.68
C GLY A 125 9.13 -10.12 -5.18
N TYR A 126 8.14 -10.12 -4.30
CA TYR A 126 6.71 -10.23 -4.60
C TYR A 126 5.90 -9.42 -3.59
N VAL A 127 4.63 -9.16 -3.89
CA VAL A 127 3.66 -8.58 -2.94
C VAL A 127 2.89 -9.71 -2.28
N VAL A 128 2.71 -9.64 -0.96
CA VAL A 128 1.83 -10.53 -0.22
C VAL A 128 0.40 -10.00 -0.36
N ASP A 129 -0.39 -10.67 -1.18
CA ASP A 129 -1.83 -10.42 -1.32
C ASP A 129 -2.60 -11.41 -0.46
N PHE A 130 -3.62 -10.92 0.27
CA PHE A 130 -4.39 -11.80 1.16
C PHE A 130 -5.88 -11.46 1.28
N ILE A 131 -6.32 -10.31 0.77
CA ILE A 131 -7.73 -9.92 0.76
C ILE A 131 -8.37 -10.48 -0.50
N ASP A 132 -9.23 -11.48 -0.35
CA ASP A 132 -9.94 -12.13 -1.44
C ASP A 132 -11.46 -11.87 -1.30
N ILE A 133 -12.02 -11.14 -2.28
CA ILE A 133 -13.44 -10.81 -2.31
C ILE A 133 -14.14 -11.71 -3.33
N THR A 134 -14.93 -12.64 -2.83
CA THR A 134 -15.66 -13.61 -3.65
C THR A 134 -17.12 -13.19 -3.79
N PHE A 135 -17.55 -12.85 -5.00
CA PHE A 135 -18.93 -12.44 -5.28
C PHE A 135 -19.91 -13.63 -5.42
N ASN A 136 -19.40 -14.86 -5.43
CA ASN A 136 -20.24 -16.05 -5.52
C ASN A 136 -20.04 -16.95 -4.28
N PRO A 137 -20.97 -16.91 -3.29
CA PRO A 137 -20.87 -17.71 -2.07
C PRO A 137 -21.09 -19.22 -2.28
N TYR A 138 -21.36 -19.66 -3.52
CA TYR A 138 -21.66 -21.07 -3.87
C TYR A 138 -20.53 -21.77 -4.65
N VAL A 139 -19.38 -21.14 -4.84
CA VAL A 139 -18.19 -21.79 -5.39
C VAL A 139 -17.38 -22.33 -4.22
N PHE A 140 -17.65 -23.59 -3.88
CA PHE A 140 -16.83 -24.41 -2.97
C PHE A 140 -15.68 -25.03 -3.74
#